data_1737c44160fbd71a05f0756c6a7ffd40
#
_entry.id   1737c44160fbd71a05f0756c6a7ffd40
#
_cell.length_a   1.000
_cell.length_b   1.000
_cell.length_c   1.000
_cell.angle_alpha   90.00
_cell.angle_beta   90.00
_cell.angle_gamma   90.00
#
_symmetry.space_group_name_H-M   'P 1'
#
loop_
_entity.id
_entity.type
_entity.pdbx_description
1 polymer ?
#
loop_
_entity_poly.entity_id
_entity_poly.type
_entity_poly.pdbx_seq_one_letter_code
_entity_poly.pdbx_strand_id
1 'polypeptide(L)'
;MKHEYYSGAEAIVDYLRPTPDKYIPLVELPASLNFYLEKYDIHIDAKLMNTLPLNNVKSLPAWQMLEDADSLKGLHLVEASSGNTALSLGLLARHFGAKSVKAIASPDVSDGKLALLQLAGINIKLVEGPICPDPNDPNGAIAIAHREGAESGHINLGQYDNDANPKAHEVITGPQLFEQLGNKLGMFCAGLGTTGTLLGTAQHLNKKIPDLRIAGVIRTPNNLVPGVRTIHGLGEVSFPWDKVLTEPLEEVNEKEAYGASLSLIRAGLLVGPSAGFAFAGVNHHLKRLEKTGEIESLRGRHVVFVCPDTPFPYVADYERVLGSKHFPVIENVHLRNKEKVNKQTAPAFVPEISVDTVLSLYSSKLSSENMKINDALLIDVREPGEFNDHHLPDSINVPLTNLPSWIKTRKDNDLAQIVFVCRSGNRSARATYLAKQMGINAYNMNGGTVEWSARNYPRIKSTYCIVR
;
A
#
# COMPACT_ATOMS: atom_id res chain seq x y z
N MET A 1 -28.73 8.18 -17.42
CA MET A 1 -27.65 7.48 -16.68
C MET A 1 -28.30 6.29 -15.99
N LYS A 2 -27.87 5.05 -16.26
CA LYS A 2 -28.25 3.90 -15.43
C LYS A 2 -27.60 4.10 -14.07
N HIS A 3 -28.39 4.16 -13.01
CA HIS A 3 -27.84 4.14 -11.65
C HIS A 3 -27.28 2.75 -11.38
N GLU A 4 -25.96 2.65 -11.14
CA GLU A 4 -25.33 1.39 -10.77
C GLU A 4 -25.76 1.03 -9.35
N TYR A 5 -26.71 0.11 -9.24
CA TYR A 5 -27.15 -0.45 -7.97
C TYR A 5 -27.13 -1.97 -8.07
N TYR A 6 -26.37 -2.57 -7.18
CA TYR A 6 -26.17 -4.02 -7.09
C TYR A 6 -26.91 -4.55 -5.87
N SER A 7 -27.73 -5.59 -6.04
CA SER A 7 -28.56 -6.17 -4.97
C SER A 7 -28.70 -7.69 -5.12
N GLY A 8 -29.07 -8.37 -4.03
CA GLY A 8 -29.23 -9.82 -4.01
C GLY A 8 -27.93 -10.56 -3.64
N ALA A 9 -27.99 -11.88 -3.71
CA ALA A 9 -26.89 -12.76 -3.26
C ALA A 9 -25.59 -12.57 -4.06
N GLU A 10 -25.68 -12.23 -5.33
CA GLU A 10 -24.54 -12.07 -6.24
C GLU A 10 -24.09 -10.61 -6.39
N ALA A 11 -24.65 -9.67 -5.62
CA ALA A 11 -24.40 -8.24 -5.78
C ALA A 11 -22.92 -7.85 -5.78
N ILE A 12 -22.11 -8.46 -4.92
CA ILE A 12 -20.65 -8.22 -4.87
C ILE A 12 -19.98 -8.77 -6.14
N VAL A 13 -20.37 -9.96 -6.58
CA VAL A 13 -19.83 -10.60 -7.81
C VAL A 13 -20.14 -9.74 -9.02
N ASP A 14 -21.40 -9.27 -9.14
CA ASP A 14 -21.83 -8.42 -10.24
C ASP A 14 -21.14 -7.04 -10.21
N TYR A 15 -20.90 -6.49 -9.02
CA TYR A 15 -20.10 -5.29 -8.86
C TYR A 15 -18.65 -5.50 -9.33
N LEU A 16 -18.03 -6.62 -8.94
CA LEU A 16 -16.64 -6.93 -9.28
C LEU A 16 -16.45 -7.37 -10.74
N ARG A 17 -17.49 -7.89 -11.39
CA ARG A 17 -17.42 -8.39 -12.78
C ARG A 17 -17.09 -7.27 -13.76
N PRO A 18 -15.96 -7.34 -14.47
CA PRO A 18 -15.68 -6.38 -15.54
C PRO A 18 -16.52 -6.69 -16.76
N THR A 19 -17.16 -5.66 -17.31
CA THR A 19 -17.94 -5.76 -18.55
C THR A 19 -17.57 -4.59 -19.47
N PRO A 20 -17.70 -4.72 -20.80
CA PRO A 20 -17.36 -3.64 -21.72
C PRO A 20 -18.14 -2.35 -21.50
N ASP A 21 -19.36 -2.43 -20.98
CA ASP A 21 -20.24 -1.29 -20.69
C ASP A 21 -20.01 -0.62 -19.33
N LYS A 22 -19.17 -1.22 -18.46
CA LYS A 22 -18.64 -0.56 -17.27
C LYS A 22 -17.39 0.24 -17.63
N TYR A 23 -17.61 1.47 -18.12
CA TYR A 23 -16.52 2.29 -18.64
C TYR A 23 -15.51 2.66 -17.59
N ILE A 24 -14.25 2.37 -17.89
CA ILE A 24 -13.08 2.86 -17.14
C ILE A 24 -12.82 4.29 -17.64
N PRO A 25 -12.73 5.29 -16.73
CA PRO A 25 -12.51 6.68 -17.11
C PRO A 25 -11.24 6.88 -17.95
N LEU A 26 -11.37 7.77 -18.93
CA LEU A 26 -10.28 8.33 -19.71
C LEU A 26 -10.27 9.83 -19.44
N VAL A 27 -9.16 10.38 -18.96
CA VAL A 27 -9.05 11.77 -18.50
C VAL A 27 -7.91 12.46 -19.22
N GLU A 28 -8.23 13.52 -19.93
CA GLU A 28 -7.24 14.37 -20.61
C GLU A 28 -6.44 15.18 -19.60
N LEU A 29 -5.12 15.26 -19.80
CA LEU A 29 -4.22 16.03 -18.95
C LEU A 29 -4.27 17.52 -19.30
N PRO A 30 -4.23 18.42 -18.31
CA PRO A 30 -4.20 19.86 -18.54
C PRO A 30 -2.87 20.28 -19.17
N ALA A 31 -2.85 21.47 -19.83
CA ALA A 31 -1.66 22.05 -20.45
C ALA A 31 -0.45 22.16 -19.49
N SER A 32 -0.69 22.28 -18.18
CA SER A 32 0.37 22.29 -17.16
C SER A 32 1.14 20.96 -17.04
N LEU A 33 0.59 19.87 -17.55
CA LEU A 33 1.21 18.53 -17.60
C LEU A 33 1.46 18.08 -19.05
N ASN A 34 0.83 18.69 -20.03
CA ASN A 34 0.96 18.35 -21.44
C ASN A 34 1.56 19.52 -22.24
N PHE A 35 2.89 19.55 -22.37
CA PHE A 35 3.63 20.60 -23.11
C PHE A 35 3.43 20.55 -24.64
N TYR A 36 2.81 19.50 -25.16
CA TYR A 36 2.59 19.31 -26.61
C TYR A 36 1.21 19.80 -27.07
N LEU A 37 0.31 20.13 -26.11
CA LEU A 37 -1.05 20.57 -26.43
C LEU A 37 -1.05 21.88 -27.23
N GLU A 38 -0.45 22.93 -26.70
CA GLU A 38 -0.46 24.25 -27.36
C GLU A 38 0.37 24.29 -28.65
N LYS A 39 1.48 23.55 -28.70
CA LYS A 39 2.40 23.57 -29.86
C LYS A 39 1.96 22.70 -31.02
N TYR A 40 1.42 21.52 -30.70
CA TYR A 40 1.16 20.49 -31.70
C TYR A 40 -0.30 20.02 -31.72
N ASP A 41 -1.16 20.55 -30.84
CA ASP A 41 -2.55 20.07 -30.69
C ASP A 41 -2.59 18.55 -30.41
N ILE A 42 -1.68 18.07 -29.55
CA ILE A 42 -1.61 16.68 -29.14
C ILE A 42 -2.21 16.57 -27.74
N HIS A 43 -3.23 15.73 -27.61
CA HIS A 43 -3.93 15.46 -26.36
C HIS A 43 -3.29 14.27 -25.66
N ILE A 44 -2.99 14.36 -24.36
CA ILE A 44 -2.48 13.25 -23.56
C ILE A 44 -3.54 12.83 -22.56
N ASP A 45 -3.92 11.55 -22.58
CA ASP A 45 -5.02 11.01 -21.78
C ASP A 45 -4.58 9.89 -20.87
N ALA A 46 -5.03 9.93 -19.62
CA ALA A 46 -4.82 8.91 -18.61
C ALA A 46 -5.98 7.90 -18.59
N LYS A 47 -5.74 6.64 -18.92
CA LYS A 47 -6.71 5.54 -18.75
C LYS A 47 -6.65 5.04 -17.33
N LEU A 48 -7.65 5.37 -16.50
CA LEU A 48 -7.64 5.22 -15.05
C LEU A 48 -8.05 3.81 -14.58
N MET A 49 -7.21 2.79 -14.78
CA MET A 49 -7.46 1.42 -14.32
C MET A 49 -7.50 1.30 -12.79
N ASN A 50 -6.97 2.28 -12.08
CA ASN A 50 -7.07 2.40 -10.62
C ASN A 50 -8.49 2.67 -10.12
N THR A 51 -9.45 2.97 -10.99
CA THR A 51 -10.88 3.13 -10.65
C THR A 51 -11.69 1.84 -10.76
N LEU A 52 -11.09 0.75 -11.24
CA LEU A 52 -11.71 -0.57 -11.19
C LEU A 52 -12.04 -0.96 -9.74
N PRO A 53 -13.03 -1.81 -9.48
CA PRO A 53 -13.48 -2.15 -8.12
C PRO A 53 -12.37 -2.61 -7.16
N LEU A 54 -11.33 -3.28 -7.67
CA LEU A 54 -10.16 -3.70 -6.87
C LEU A 54 -8.99 -2.70 -6.95
N ASN A 55 -9.25 -1.49 -7.44
CA ASN A 55 -8.28 -0.39 -7.55
C ASN A 55 -7.01 -0.73 -8.34
N ASN A 56 -7.08 -1.69 -9.27
CA ASN A 56 -5.93 -2.03 -10.09
C ASN A 56 -6.29 -2.76 -11.40
N VAL A 57 -5.39 -2.61 -12.39
CA VAL A 57 -5.51 -3.18 -13.74
C VAL A 57 -5.55 -4.71 -13.75
N LYS A 58 -4.98 -5.37 -12.74
CA LYS A 58 -4.90 -6.84 -12.69
C LYS A 58 -6.23 -7.50 -12.33
N SER A 59 -7.22 -6.71 -11.92
CA SER A 59 -8.59 -7.23 -11.74
C SER A 59 -9.20 -7.76 -13.04
N LEU A 60 -8.85 -7.18 -14.19
CA LEU A 60 -9.32 -7.67 -15.50
C LEU A 60 -8.75 -9.06 -15.84
N PRO A 61 -7.40 -9.24 -15.93
CA PRO A 61 -6.86 -10.57 -16.22
C PRO A 61 -7.14 -11.59 -15.11
N ALA A 62 -7.20 -11.18 -13.83
CA ALA A 62 -7.56 -12.10 -12.75
C ALA A 62 -8.98 -12.64 -12.92
N TRP A 63 -9.94 -11.77 -13.26
CA TRP A 63 -11.29 -12.21 -13.56
C TRP A 63 -11.31 -13.20 -14.73
N GLN A 64 -10.67 -12.85 -15.85
CA GLN A 64 -10.66 -13.68 -17.05
C GLN A 64 -10.00 -15.04 -16.82
N MET A 65 -8.87 -15.08 -16.10
CA MET A 65 -8.21 -16.34 -15.75
C MET A 65 -9.08 -17.22 -14.87
N LEU A 66 -9.84 -16.64 -13.93
CA LEU A 66 -10.74 -17.39 -13.05
C LEU A 66 -11.99 -17.89 -13.81
N GLU A 67 -12.50 -17.09 -14.74
CA GLU A 67 -13.67 -17.43 -15.57
C GLU A 67 -13.34 -18.50 -16.61
N ASP A 68 -12.14 -18.47 -17.21
CA ASP A 68 -11.69 -19.45 -18.21
C ASP A 68 -11.20 -20.76 -17.57
N ALA A 69 -11.02 -20.82 -16.25
CA ALA A 69 -10.61 -22.05 -15.57
C ALA A 69 -11.75 -23.07 -15.48
N ASP A 70 -11.48 -24.35 -15.74
CA ASP A 70 -12.49 -25.43 -15.76
C ASP A 70 -13.28 -25.54 -14.46
N SER A 71 -12.60 -25.55 -13.31
CA SER A 71 -13.22 -25.54 -11.99
C SER A 71 -12.18 -25.21 -10.91
N LEU A 72 -12.55 -24.28 -10.03
CA LEU A 72 -11.72 -23.89 -8.88
C LEU A 72 -12.28 -24.42 -7.55
N LYS A 73 -13.42 -25.12 -7.59
CA LYS A 73 -14.13 -25.56 -6.40
C LYS A 73 -13.26 -26.46 -5.52
N GLY A 74 -12.96 -25.97 -4.32
CA GLY A 74 -12.19 -26.70 -3.31
C GLY A 74 -10.69 -26.71 -3.54
N LEU A 75 -10.17 -26.05 -4.60
CA LEU A 75 -8.74 -25.98 -4.88
C LEU A 75 -8.07 -24.83 -4.11
N HIS A 76 -6.78 -25.00 -3.87
CA HIS A 76 -5.88 -23.97 -3.36
C HIS A 76 -5.16 -23.32 -4.56
N LEU A 77 -5.40 -22.03 -4.77
CA LEU A 77 -4.73 -21.29 -5.85
C LEU A 77 -3.36 -20.81 -5.37
N VAL A 78 -2.34 -21.00 -6.19
CA VAL A 78 -0.96 -20.54 -5.94
C VAL A 78 -0.54 -19.65 -7.12
N GLU A 79 -0.07 -18.45 -6.86
CA GLU A 79 0.33 -17.51 -7.92
C GLU A 79 1.64 -16.78 -7.59
N ALA A 80 2.50 -16.65 -8.61
CA ALA A 80 3.73 -15.88 -8.52
C ALA A 80 3.41 -14.37 -8.64
N SER A 81 3.17 -13.71 -7.53
CA SER A 81 2.92 -12.27 -7.51
C SER A 81 3.10 -11.70 -6.11
N SER A 82 3.79 -10.58 -6.04
CA SER A 82 3.94 -9.77 -4.82
C SER A 82 2.99 -8.58 -4.74
N GLY A 83 2.00 -8.48 -5.64
CA GLY A 83 1.20 -7.26 -5.75
C GLY A 83 -0.22 -7.48 -6.29
N ASN A 84 -0.57 -6.65 -7.27
CA ASN A 84 -1.94 -6.49 -7.76
C ASN A 84 -2.60 -7.78 -8.26
N THR A 85 -1.84 -8.71 -8.88
CA THR A 85 -2.41 -9.99 -9.33
C THR A 85 -2.77 -10.87 -8.15
N ALA A 86 -1.87 -11.02 -7.16
CA ALA A 86 -2.16 -11.79 -5.95
C ALA A 86 -3.35 -11.20 -5.20
N LEU A 87 -3.43 -9.87 -5.08
CA LEU A 87 -4.57 -9.18 -4.46
C LEU A 87 -5.87 -9.48 -5.20
N SER A 88 -5.87 -9.32 -6.53
CA SER A 88 -7.07 -9.51 -7.34
C SER A 88 -7.54 -10.96 -7.32
N LEU A 89 -6.63 -11.93 -7.51
CA LEU A 89 -6.96 -13.34 -7.39
C LEU A 89 -7.45 -13.70 -5.98
N GLY A 90 -6.80 -13.18 -4.93
CA GLY A 90 -7.17 -13.44 -3.54
C GLY A 90 -8.58 -13.00 -3.18
N LEU A 91 -9.01 -11.88 -3.72
CA LEU A 91 -10.36 -11.34 -3.49
C LEU A 91 -11.42 -11.99 -4.40
N LEU A 92 -11.07 -12.31 -5.65
CA LEU A 92 -12.00 -12.86 -6.63
C LEU A 92 -12.17 -14.38 -6.53
N ALA A 93 -11.09 -15.15 -6.32
CA ALA A 93 -11.11 -16.60 -6.44
C ALA A 93 -12.11 -17.31 -5.51
N ARG A 94 -12.43 -16.70 -4.36
CA ARG A 94 -13.44 -17.22 -3.42
C ARG A 94 -14.83 -17.27 -4.05
N HIS A 95 -15.17 -16.32 -4.92
CA HIS A 95 -16.44 -16.27 -5.65
C HIS A 95 -16.53 -17.35 -6.74
N PHE A 96 -15.37 -17.89 -7.17
CA PHE A 96 -15.26 -19.01 -8.09
C PHE A 96 -15.07 -20.36 -7.37
N GLY A 97 -15.21 -20.38 -6.03
CA GLY A 97 -15.18 -21.59 -5.22
C GLY A 97 -13.79 -22.06 -4.76
N ALA A 98 -12.75 -21.27 -4.99
CA ALA A 98 -11.41 -21.58 -4.48
C ALA A 98 -11.39 -21.56 -2.95
N LYS A 99 -10.64 -22.50 -2.35
CA LYS A 99 -10.54 -22.69 -0.90
C LYS A 99 -9.61 -21.66 -0.26
N SER A 100 -8.51 -21.36 -0.90
CA SER A 100 -7.55 -20.32 -0.47
C SER A 100 -6.70 -19.84 -1.61
N VAL A 101 -6.02 -18.70 -1.41
CA VAL A 101 -5.01 -18.19 -2.34
C VAL A 101 -3.69 -18.02 -1.60
N LYS A 102 -2.59 -18.46 -2.24
CA LYS A 102 -1.21 -18.29 -1.79
C LYS A 102 -0.43 -17.47 -2.82
N ALA A 103 0.18 -16.40 -2.37
CA ALA A 103 1.10 -15.58 -3.15
C ALA A 103 2.55 -16.04 -2.91
N ILE A 104 3.28 -16.34 -3.97
CA ILE A 104 4.74 -16.55 -3.94
C ILE A 104 5.39 -15.22 -4.32
N ALA A 105 6.12 -14.60 -3.39
CA ALA A 105 6.58 -13.23 -3.51
C ALA A 105 8.08 -13.09 -3.24
N SER A 106 8.72 -12.07 -3.87
CA SER A 106 10.07 -11.64 -3.54
C SER A 106 10.10 -10.89 -2.21
N PRO A 107 11.20 -10.93 -1.45
CA PRO A 107 11.39 -10.13 -0.24
C PRO A 107 11.50 -8.62 -0.52
N ASP A 108 11.80 -8.21 -1.76
CA ASP A 108 11.90 -6.80 -2.18
C ASP A 108 10.53 -6.10 -2.34
N VAL A 109 9.43 -6.78 -2.03
CA VAL A 109 8.09 -6.19 -2.07
C VAL A 109 7.91 -5.16 -0.95
N SER A 110 7.24 -4.04 -1.26
CA SER A 110 6.99 -3.00 -0.25
C SER A 110 6.11 -3.47 0.91
N ASP A 111 6.37 -2.96 2.12
CA ASP A 111 5.59 -3.26 3.33
C ASP A 111 4.09 -2.98 3.12
N GLY A 112 3.75 -1.91 2.39
CA GLY A 112 2.37 -1.56 2.09
C GLY A 112 1.65 -2.62 1.26
N LYS A 113 2.32 -3.25 0.31
CA LYS A 113 1.76 -4.39 -0.45
C LYS A 113 1.60 -5.64 0.40
N LEU A 114 2.60 -5.98 1.20
CA LEU A 114 2.51 -7.12 2.12
C LEU A 114 1.33 -6.94 3.08
N ALA A 115 1.20 -5.77 3.69
CA ALA A 115 0.10 -5.44 4.59
C ALA A 115 -1.27 -5.56 3.89
N LEU A 116 -1.37 -5.12 2.63
CA LEU A 116 -2.60 -5.21 1.85
C LEU A 116 -2.98 -6.67 1.53
N LEU A 117 -2.01 -7.51 1.16
CA LEU A 117 -2.24 -8.94 0.94
C LEU A 117 -2.67 -9.66 2.22
N GLN A 118 -2.05 -9.33 3.36
CA GLN A 118 -2.45 -9.86 4.67
C GLN A 118 -3.87 -9.43 5.05
N LEU A 119 -4.22 -8.15 4.83
CA LEU A 119 -5.56 -7.62 5.06
C LEU A 119 -6.62 -8.37 4.21
N ALA A 120 -6.27 -8.73 2.97
CA ALA A 120 -7.12 -9.51 2.08
C ALA A 120 -7.21 -11.00 2.46
N GLY A 121 -6.47 -11.46 3.49
CA GLY A 121 -6.46 -12.84 3.94
C GLY A 121 -5.76 -13.80 2.97
N ILE A 122 -4.74 -13.31 2.25
CA ILE A 122 -3.94 -14.09 1.31
C ILE A 122 -2.73 -14.67 2.05
N ASN A 123 -2.48 -15.96 1.86
CA ASN A 123 -1.28 -16.60 2.37
C ASN A 123 -0.06 -16.13 1.56
N ILE A 124 1.02 -15.74 2.24
CA ILE A 124 2.21 -15.22 1.59
C ILE A 124 3.40 -16.13 1.89
N LYS A 125 4.10 -16.56 0.85
CA LYS A 125 5.39 -17.25 0.94
C LYS A 125 6.44 -16.37 0.28
N LEU A 126 7.40 -15.89 1.06
CA LEU A 126 8.56 -15.19 0.53
C LEU A 126 9.59 -16.22 0.05
N VAL A 127 10.17 -15.95 -1.12
CA VAL A 127 11.22 -16.77 -1.73
C VAL A 127 12.36 -15.86 -2.18
N GLU A 128 13.58 -16.37 -2.13
CA GLU A 128 14.74 -15.62 -2.63
C GLU A 128 14.58 -15.32 -4.12
N GLY A 129 15.06 -14.16 -4.53
CA GLY A 129 15.01 -13.72 -5.92
C GLY A 129 14.45 -12.33 -6.11
N PRO A 130 14.59 -11.75 -7.30
CA PRO A 130 14.18 -10.39 -7.60
C PRO A 130 12.64 -10.24 -7.66
N ILE A 131 12.17 -9.00 -7.54
CA ILE A 131 10.75 -8.66 -7.64
C ILE A 131 10.12 -9.02 -9.00
N CYS A 132 10.94 -9.14 -10.05
CA CYS A 132 10.56 -9.64 -11.36
C CYS A 132 11.29 -10.99 -11.57
N PRO A 133 10.69 -12.10 -11.14
CA PRO A 133 11.35 -13.40 -11.21
C PRO A 133 11.58 -13.85 -12.66
N ASP A 134 12.70 -14.54 -12.87
CA ASP A 134 12.98 -15.28 -14.10
C ASP A 134 12.09 -16.54 -14.12
N PRO A 135 11.29 -16.77 -15.18
CA PRO A 135 10.52 -17.98 -15.31
C PRO A 135 11.38 -19.27 -15.37
N ASN A 136 12.62 -19.16 -15.83
CA ASN A 136 13.55 -20.30 -15.98
C ASN A 136 14.36 -20.58 -14.71
N ASP A 137 14.33 -19.70 -13.70
CA ASP A 137 14.97 -19.98 -12.41
C ASP A 137 14.14 -21.00 -11.62
N PRO A 138 14.64 -22.23 -11.40
CA PRO A 138 13.91 -23.28 -10.69
C PRO A 138 13.59 -22.93 -9.23
N ASN A 139 14.32 -21.99 -8.65
CA ASN A 139 14.10 -21.46 -7.30
C ASN A 139 13.33 -20.14 -7.30
N GLY A 140 13.05 -19.58 -8.48
CA GLY A 140 12.29 -18.35 -8.64
C GLY A 140 10.82 -18.51 -8.32
N ALA A 141 10.16 -17.40 -8.01
CA ALA A 141 8.75 -17.39 -7.61
C ALA A 141 7.81 -18.02 -8.64
N ILE A 142 8.08 -17.87 -9.95
CA ILE A 142 7.25 -18.42 -11.03
C ILE A 142 7.36 -19.94 -11.04
N ALA A 143 8.58 -20.49 -11.06
CA ALA A 143 8.80 -21.94 -11.06
C ALA A 143 8.24 -22.61 -9.79
N ILE A 144 8.37 -21.95 -8.64
CA ILE A 144 7.78 -22.44 -7.38
C ILE A 144 6.25 -22.43 -7.46
N ALA A 145 5.63 -21.38 -8.00
CA ALA A 145 4.17 -21.32 -8.14
C ALA A 145 3.64 -22.40 -9.08
N HIS A 146 4.30 -22.65 -10.21
CA HIS A 146 3.97 -23.76 -11.12
C HIS A 146 4.10 -25.12 -10.44
N ARG A 147 5.20 -25.37 -9.73
CA ARG A 147 5.43 -26.64 -9.03
C ARG A 147 4.39 -26.89 -7.92
N GLU A 148 4.14 -25.89 -7.07
CA GLU A 148 3.12 -26.00 -6.02
C GLU A 148 1.70 -26.08 -6.60
N GLY A 149 1.43 -25.38 -7.71
CA GLY A 149 0.16 -25.43 -8.41
C GLY A 149 -0.13 -26.78 -9.10
N ALA A 150 0.91 -27.57 -9.40
CA ALA A 150 0.77 -28.92 -9.94
C ALA A 150 0.52 -29.99 -8.86
N GLU A 151 0.60 -29.67 -7.57
CA GLU A 151 0.29 -30.58 -6.48
C GLU A 151 -1.21 -30.90 -6.43
N SER A 152 -1.57 -32.08 -5.92
CA SER A 152 -2.98 -32.48 -5.78
C SER A 152 -3.76 -31.48 -4.92
N GLY A 153 -4.92 -31.04 -5.41
CA GLY A 153 -5.76 -30.03 -4.74
C GLY A 153 -5.29 -28.58 -4.88
N HIS A 154 -4.26 -28.35 -5.71
CA HIS A 154 -3.75 -27.00 -6.00
C HIS A 154 -3.92 -26.64 -7.48
N ILE A 155 -3.82 -25.36 -7.79
CA ILE A 155 -3.82 -24.83 -9.15
C ILE A 155 -2.97 -23.56 -9.22
N ASN A 156 -2.21 -23.40 -10.30
CA ASN A 156 -1.61 -22.13 -10.70
C ASN A 156 -2.27 -21.65 -11.98
N LEU A 157 -2.69 -20.39 -12.04
CA LEU A 157 -3.32 -19.82 -13.23
C LEU A 157 -2.32 -19.19 -14.20
N GLY A 158 -1.12 -18.84 -13.77
CA GLY A 158 -0.01 -18.45 -14.63
C GLY A 158 -0.18 -17.12 -15.35
N GLN A 159 -0.09 -15.99 -14.65
CA GLN A 159 -0.27 -14.68 -15.27
C GLN A 159 0.72 -14.35 -16.40
N TYR A 160 1.81 -15.10 -16.55
CA TYR A 160 2.91 -14.84 -17.49
C TYR A 160 2.78 -15.62 -18.80
N ASP A 161 1.96 -16.66 -18.83
CA ASP A 161 1.80 -17.59 -19.95
C ASP A 161 0.33 -17.97 -20.25
N ASN A 162 -0.61 -17.49 -19.46
CA ASN A 162 -2.05 -17.72 -19.66
C ASN A 162 -2.65 -16.66 -20.59
N ASP A 163 -3.15 -17.10 -21.74
CA ASP A 163 -3.75 -16.23 -22.77
C ASP A 163 -4.97 -15.44 -22.27
N ALA A 164 -5.60 -15.85 -21.17
CA ALA A 164 -6.65 -15.07 -20.52
C ALA A 164 -6.19 -13.67 -20.07
N ASN A 165 -4.88 -13.51 -19.79
CA ASN A 165 -4.33 -12.21 -19.42
C ASN A 165 -4.43 -11.18 -20.57
N PRO A 166 -3.84 -11.35 -21.76
CA PRO A 166 -4.04 -10.43 -22.87
C PRO A 166 -5.49 -10.39 -23.35
N LYS A 167 -6.22 -11.52 -23.38
CA LYS A 167 -7.63 -11.62 -23.77
C LYS A 167 -8.51 -10.64 -22.97
N ALA A 168 -8.30 -10.50 -21.65
CA ALA A 168 -9.05 -9.56 -20.83
C ALA A 168 -8.96 -8.11 -21.34
N HIS A 169 -7.82 -7.71 -21.87
CA HIS A 169 -7.60 -6.39 -22.41
C HIS A 169 -8.08 -6.26 -23.87
N GLU A 170 -8.04 -7.34 -24.64
CA GLU A 170 -8.62 -7.38 -25.99
C GLU A 170 -10.14 -7.19 -25.97
N VAL A 171 -10.82 -7.74 -24.95
CA VAL A 171 -12.30 -7.69 -24.88
C VAL A 171 -12.83 -6.52 -24.04
N ILE A 172 -12.03 -5.88 -23.20
CA ILE A 172 -12.46 -4.76 -22.35
C ILE A 172 -11.73 -3.46 -22.71
N THR A 173 -10.40 -3.42 -22.55
CA THR A 173 -9.61 -2.17 -22.64
C THR A 173 -9.58 -1.63 -24.06
N GLY A 174 -9.30 -2.49 -25.04
CA GLY A 174 -9.24 -2.12 -26.45
C GLY A 174 -10.57 -1.56 -26.97
N PRO A 175 -11.69 -2.29 -26.81
CA PRO A 175 -13.03 -1.81 -27.20
C PRO A 175 -13.39 -0.47 -26.55
N GLN A 176 -13.18 -0.32 -25.24
CA GLN A 176 -13.49 0.94 -24.56
C GLN A 176 -12.70 2.12 -25.09
N LEU A 177 -11.38 1.95 -25.34
CA LEU A 177 -10.55 3.02 -25.92
C LEU A 177 -11.02 3.40 -27.32
N PHE A 178 -11.37 2.41 -28.15
CA PHE A 178 -11.90 2.67 -29.48
C PHE A 178 -13.26 3.41 -29.44
N GLU A 179 -14.13 3.04 -28.50
CA GLU A 179 -15.42 3.70 -28.34
C GLU A 179 -15.28 5.13 -27.79
N GLN A 180 -14.29 5.37 -26.90
CA GLN A 180 -14.03 6.67 -26.31
C GLN A 180 -13.40 7.66 -27.30
N LEU A 181 -12.49 7.22 -28.17
CA LEU A 181 -11.68 8.12 -29.01
C LEU A 181 -11.82 7.85 -30.52
N GLY A 182 -12.19 6.61 -30.92
CA GLY A 182 -12.24 6.23 -32.33
C GLY A 182 -10.90 6.48 -33.03
N ASN A 183 -10.99 7.01 -34.25
CA ASN A 183 -9.83 7.35 -35.09
C ASN A 183 -9.00 8.55 -34.57
N LYS A 184 -9.46 9.24 -33.51
CA LYS A 184 -8.65 10.28 -32.87
C LYS A 184 -7.51 9.69 -32.03
N LEU A 185 -7.57 8.42 -31.65
CA LEU A 185 -6.48 7.75 -30.96
C LEU A 185 -5.26 7.62 -31.90
N GLY A 186 -4.17 8.29 -31.57
CA GLY A 186 -2.92 8.32 -32.34
C GLY A 186 -1.82 7.44 -31.77
N MET A 187 -1.77 7.29 -30.43
CA MET A 187 -0.78 6.45 -29.77
C MET A 187 -1.37 5.80 -28.52
N PHE A 188 -1.10 4.53 -28.32
CA PHE A 188 -1.34 3.82 -27.06
C PHE A 188 -0.02 3.41 -26.42
N CYS A 189 0.17 3.78 -25.16
CA CYS A 189 1.41 3.56 -24.41
C CYS A 189 1.14 2.79 -23.11
N ALA A 190 1.96 1.78 -22.82
CA ALA A 190 1.89 1.05 -21.56
C ALA A 190 3.27 0.64 -21.04
N GLY A 191 3.42 0.62 -19.71
CA GLY A 191 4.57 0.00 -19.05
C GLY A 191 4.51 -1.53 -19.16
N LEU A 192 5.64 -2.16 -19.46
CA LEU A 192 5.74 -3.58 -19.74
C LEU A 192 6.09 -4.40 -18.50
N GLY A 193 5.11 -5.16 -18.00
CA GLY A 193 5.26 -6.16 -16.93
C GLY A 193 5.05 -7.57 -17.48
N THR A 194 3.84 -8.14 -17.35
CA THR A 194 3.43 -9.36 -18.05
C THR A 194 3.18 -9.14 -19.54
N THR A 195 3.14 -7.89 -19.97
CA THR A 195 2.83 -7.42 -21.33
C THR A 195 1.37 -7.60 -21.79
N GLY A 196 0.55 -8.33 -21.06
CA GLY A 196 -0.84 -8.61 -21.44
C GLY A 196 -1.69 -7.37 -21.71
N THR A 197 -1.50 -6.29 -20.93
CA THR A 197 -2.23 -5.01 -21.15
C THR A 197 -1.90 -4.40 -22.50
N LEU A 198 -0.60 -4.32 -22.86
CA LEU A 198 -0.18 -3.79 -24.16
C LEU A 198 -0.69 -4.68 -25.29
N LEU A 199 -0.40 -5.98 -25.22
CA LEU A 199 -0.69 -6.94 -26.27
C LEU A 199 -2.19 -6.99 -26.56
N GLY A 200 -3.03 -7.27 -25.55
CA GLY A 200 -4.47 -7.44 -25.76
C GLY A 200 -5.14 -6.16 -26.24
N THR A 201 -4.76 -5.00 -25.68
CA THR A 201 -5.29 -3.70 -26.16
C THR A 201 -4.88 -3.44 -27.61
N ALA A 202 -3.63 -3.65 -27.97
CA ALA A 202 -3.13 -3.46 -29.34
C ALA A 202 -3.77 -4.44 -30.33
N GLN A 203 -3.98 -5.70 -29.95
CA GLN A 203 -4.67 -6.71 -30.79
C GLN A 203 -6.06 -6.26 -31.23
N HIS A 204 -6.80 -5.60 -30.32
CA HIS A 204 -8.10 -5.02 -30.69
C HIS A 204 -7.94 -3.77 -31.54
N LEU A 205 -7.13 -2.82 -31.11
CA LEU A 205 -7.04 -1.49 -31.72
C LEU A 205 -6.43 -1.52 -33.13
N ASN A 206 -5.42 -2.35 -33.40
CA ASN A 206 -4.77 -2.47 -34.71
C ASN A 206 -5.73 -2.98 -35.79
N LYS A 207 -6.77 -3.73 -35.40
CA LYS A 207 -7.83 -4.15 -36.33
C LYS A 207 -8.75 -2.99 -36.75
N LYS A 208 -8.73 -1.87 -36.02
CA LYS A 208 -9.65 -0.73 -36.19
C LYS A 208 -8.94 0.55 -36.63
N ILE A 209 -7.69 0.75 -36.21
CA ILE A 209 -6.91 1.97 -36.45
C ILE A 209 -5.56 1.55 -37.05
N PRO A 210 -5.45 1.49 -38.41
CA PRO A 210 -4.25 0.94 -39.06
C PRO A 210 -2.96 1.73 -38.83
N ASP A 211 -3.05 3.04 -38.57
CA ASP A 211 -1.92 3.95 -38.34
C ASP A 211 -1.67 4.23 -36.84
N LEU A 212 -2.25 3.42 -35.96
CA LEU A 212 -2.06 3.56 -34.52
C LEU A 212 -0.60 3.26 -34.12
N ARG A 213 0.00 4.19 -33.37
CA ARG A 213 1.31 3.96 -32.76
C ARG A 213 1.15 3.19 -31.43
N ILE A 214 1.88 2.09 -31.31
CA ILE A 214 1.92 1.24 -30.11
C ILE A 214 3.30 1.37 -29.47
N ALA A 215 3.32 1.92 -28.26
CA ALA A 215 4.54 2.30 -27.54
C ALA A 215 4.68 1.50 -26.23
N GLY A 216 5.83 0.90 -26.03
CA GLY A 216 6.19 0.19 -24.80
C GLY A 216 7.19 0.95 -23.97
N VAL A 217 7.04 0.89 -22.64
CA VAL A 217 7.99 1.48 -21.70
C VAL A 217 8.57 0.40 -20.82
N ILE A 218 9.91 0.38 -20.69
CA ILE A 218 10.68 -0.57 -19.90
C ILE A 218 11.46 0.14 -18.81
N ARG A 219 11.77 -0.61 -17.77
CA ARG A 219 12.53 -0.11 -16.63
C ARG A 219 14.04 -0.16 -16.89
N THR A 220 14.76 0.89 -16.56
CA THR A 220 16.23 0.85 -16.54
C THR A 220 16.74 -0.21 -15.53
N PRO A 221 17.88 -0.86 -15.80
CA PRO A 221 18.50 -1.77 -14.83
C PRO A 221 18.75 -1.10 -13.47
N ASN A 222 18.75 -1.91 -12.40
CA ASN A 222 19.01 -1.46 -11.01
C ASN A 222 18.06 -0.40 -10.44
N ASN A 223 16.85 -0.29 -10.99
CA ASN A 223 15.78 0.57 -10.50
C ASN A 223 14.57 -0.27 -10.10
N LEU A 224 13.80 0.19 -9.11
CA LEU A 224 12.62 -0.52 -8.60
C LEU A 224 11.34 0.26 -8.94
N VAL A 225 10.76 -0.03 -10.10
CA VAL A 225 9.41 0.44 -10.43
C VAL A 225 8.47 -0.76 -10.37
N PRO A 226 7.44 -0.72 -9.51
CA PRO A 226 6.55 -1.87 -9.31
C PRO A 226 5.82 -2.29 -10.58
N GLY A 227 5.81 -3.60 -10.87
CA GLY A 227 4.99 -4.20 -11.92
C GLY A 227 5.53 -4.07 -13.35
N VAL A 228 6.72 -3.47 -13.55
CA VAL A 228 7.36 -3.33 -14.88
C VAL A 228 8.74 -3.99 -14.91
N ARG A 229 9.17 -4.40 -16.10
CA ARG A 229 10.39 -5.19 -16.32
C ARG A 229 11.46 -4.39 -17.06
N THR A 230 12.70 -4.84 -16.95
CA THR A 230 13.82 -4.45 -17.85
C THR A 230 13.68 -5.19 -19.16
N ILE A 231 14.43 -4.78 -20.18
CA ILE A 231 14.47 -5.49 -21.47
C ILE A 231 14.87 -6.97 -21.30
N HIS A 232 15.84 -7.24 -20.44
CA HIS A 232 16.28 -8.63 -20.16
C HIS A 232 15.14 -9.46 -19.58
N GLY A 233 14.40 -8.93 -18.58
CA GLY A 233 13.28 -9.64 -17.99
C GLY A 233 12.05 -9.81 -18.90
N LEU A 234 11.98 -9.08 -20.02
CA LEU A 234 10.94 -9.25 -21.04
C LEU A 234 11.24 -10.38 -22.02
N GLY A 235 12.52 -10.74 -22.22
CA GLY A 235 12.90 -11.87 -23.05
C GLY A 235 12.35 -13.22 -22.56
N GLU A 236 11.85 -13.26 -21.34
CA GLU A 236 11.34 -14.44 -20.68
C GLU A 236 9.81 -14.49 -20.57
N VAL A 237 9.11 -13.46 -21.08
CA VAL A 237 7.65 -13.42 -21.16
C VAL A 237 7.19 -14.16 -22.41
N SER A 238 6.28 -15.14 -22.27
CA SER A 238 5.88 -16.02 -23.39
C SER A 238 4.99 -15.35 -24.44
N PHE A 239 4.35 -14.21 -24.10
CA PHE A 239 3.45 -13.52 -25.04
C PHE A 239 4.23 -12.82 -26.16
N PRO A 240 3.71 -12.80 -27.42
CA PRO A 240 4.36 -12.16 -28.57
C PRO A 240 4.12 -10.62 -28.57
N TRP A 241 4.47 -9.96 -27.47
CA TRP A 241 4.24 -8.53 -27.23
C TRP A 241 5.04 -7.63 -28.16
N ASP A 242 6.21 -8.05 -28.59
CA ASP A 242 7.10 -7.35 -29.50
C ASP A 242 6.50 -7.16 -30.91
N LYS A 243 5.65 -8.11 -31.34
CA LYS A 243 5.02 -8.07 -32.66
C LYS A 243 3.95 -6.98 -32.81
N VAL A 244 3.45 -6.42 -31.74
CA VAL A 244 2.46 -5.32 -31.80
C VAL A 244 3.09 -3.94 -31.66
N LEU A 245 4.37 -3.84 -31.30
CA LEU A 245 5.06 -2.58 -31.19
C LEU A 245 5.27 -1.93 -32.56
N THR A 246 4.98 -0.64 -32.66
CA THR A 246 5.29 0.19 -33.82
C THR A 246 6.36 1.24 -33.49
N GLU A 247 6.62 1.44 -32.19
CA GLU A 247 7.60 2.38 -31.67
C GLU A 247 8.75 1.67 -30.96
N PRO A 248 9.96 2.22 -30.97
CA PRO A 248 11.06 1.73 -30.13
C PRO A 248 10.68 1.76 -28.65
N LEU A 249 11.25 0.87 -27.86
CA LEU A 249 11.08 0.92 -26.41
C LEU A 249 11.76 2.14 -25.80
N GLU A 250 11.09 2.78 -24.86
CA GLU A 250 11.69 3.86 -24.05
C GLU A 250 12.02 3.36 -22.65
N GLU A 251 13.17 3.77 -22.14
CA GLU A 251 13.60 3.43 -20.77
C GLU A 251 13.26 4.56 -19.80
N VAL A 252 12.70 4.19 -18.65
CA VAL A 252 12.37 5.13 -17.57
C VAL A 252 12.96 4.60 -16.27
N ASN A 253 13.57 5.47 -15.47
CA ASN A 253 14.10 5.14 -14.17
C ASN A 253 13.09 5.37 -13.03
N GLU A 254 13.44 4.87 -11.85
CA GLU A 254 12.59 4.96 -10.66
C GLU A 254 12.24 6.41 -10.29
N LYS A 255 13.21 7.31 -10.34
CA LYS A 255 13.03 8.71 -9.95
C LYS A 255 12.11 9.47 -10.92
N GLU A 256 12.23 9.22 -12.21
CA GLU A 256 11.32 9.76 -13.23
C GLU A 256 9.90 9.25 -13.01
N ALA A 257 9.74 7.94 -12.77
CA ALA A 257 8.44 7.32 -12.55
C ALA A 257 7.72 7.90 -11.31
N TYR A 258 8.41 7.97 -10.17
CA TYR A 258 7.82 8.53 -8.95
C TYR A 258 7.58 10.04 -9.05
N GLY A 259 8.48 10.79 -9.71
CA GLY A 259 8.32 12.24 -9.93
C GLY A 259 7.12 12.56 -10.81
N ALA A 260 6.97 11.84 -11.93
CA ALA A 260 5.82 12.00 -12.83
C ALA A 260 4.51 11.58 -12.15
N SER A 261 4.52 10.48 -11.38
CA SER A 261 3.35 10.08 -10.58
C SER A 261 2.98 11.14 -9.53
N LEU A 262 3.95 11.72 -8.83
CA LEU A 262 3.71 12.81 -7.87
C LEU A 262 3.05 14.03 -8.55
N SER A 263 3.47 14.36 -9.78
CA SER A 263 2.86 15.45 -10.54
C SER A 263 1.40 15.16 -10.90
N LEU A 264 1.10 13.92 -11.33
CA LEU A 264 -0.27 13.46 -11.59
C LEU A 264 -1.13 13.48 -10.30
N ILE A 265 -0.59 13.01 -9.18
CA ILE A 265 -1.28 13.04 -7.87
C ILE A 265 -1.63 14.48 -7.48
N ARG A 266 -0.70 15.42 -7.63
CA ARG A 266 -0.92 16.84 -7.30
C ARG A 266 -1.89 17.54 -8.25
N ALA A 267 -2.07 17.01 -9.44
CA ALA A 267 -3.13 17.44 -10.37
C ALA A 267 -4.50 16.79 -10.09
N GLY A 268 -4.60 15.90 -9.08
CA GLY A 268 -5.86 15.27 -8.65
C GLY A 268 -6.04 13.82 -9.11
N LEU A 269 -5.08 13.22 -9.81
CA LEU A 269 -5.14 11.82 -10.24
C LEU A 269 -4.39 10.93 -9.24
N LEU A 270 -5.09 10.23 -8.36
CA LEU A 270 -4.51 9.34 -7.35
C LEU A 270 -4.00 8.04 -7.98
N VAL A 271 -2.85 8.11 -8.64
CA VAL A 271 -2.25 7.02 -9.41
C VAL A 271 -0.89 6.60 -8.86
N GLY A 272 -0.55 5.31 -8.99
CA GLY A 272 0.71 4.74 -8.51
C GLY A 272 1.94 5.08 -9.37
N PRO A 273 3.14 4.66 -8.92
CA PRO A 273 4.39 4.95 -9.64
C PRO A 273 4.44 4.40 -11.07
N SER A 274 3.76 3.28 -11.33
CA SER A 274 3.67 2.69 -12.69
C SER A 274 2.87 3.55 -13.67
N ALA A 275 1.95 4.39 -13.19
CA ALA A 275 1.28 5.39 -14.02
C ALA A 275 2.24 6.53 -14.40
N GLY A 276 3.00 7.04 -13.43
CA GLY A 276 4.05 8.03 -13.68
C GLY A 276 5.13 7.49 -14.62
N PHE A 277 5.45 6.21 -14.50
CA PHE A 277 6.35 5.50 -15.41
C PHE A 277 5.85 5.51 -16.86
N ALA A 278 4.59 5.15 -17.09
CA ALA A 278 4.00 5.18 -18.44
C ALA A 278 3.90 6.60 -18.97
N PHE A 279 3.55 7.59 -18.13
CA PHE A 279 3.49 9.00 -18.51
C PHE A 279 4.88 9.58 -18.85
N ALA A 280 5.92 9.26 -18.08
CA ALA A 280 7.30 9.63 -18.41
C ALA A 280 7.72 9.02 -19.76
N GLY A 281 7.37 7.76 -20.01
CA GLY A 281 7.61 7.09 -21.28
C GLY A 281 6.91 7.78 -22.46
N VAL A 282 5.64 8.21 -22.30
CA VAL A 282 4.95 9.03 -23.31
C VAL A 282 5.75 10.29 -23.64
N ASN A 283 6.24 11.01 -22.62
CA ASN A 283 7.04 12.21 -22.86
C ASN A 283 8.36 11.91 -23.58
N HIS A 284 9.01 10.76 -23.29
CA HIS A 284 10.19 10.33 -24.03
C HIS A 284 9.86 10.03 -25.50
N HIS A 285 8.78 9.29 -25.78
CA HIS A 285 8.33 9.04 -27.15
C HIS A 285 8.02 10.34 -27.92
N LEU A 286 7.23 11.24 -27.34
CA LEU A 286 6.89 12.50 -27.98
C LEU A 286 8.12 13.36 -28.24
N LYS A 287 9.06 13.43 -27.30
CA LYS A 287 10.33 14.14 -27.46
C LYS A 287 11.19 13.53 -28.58
N ARG A 288 11.19 12.21 -28.73
CA ARG A 288 11.88 11.52 -29.84
C ARG A 288 11.22 11.88 -31.18
N LEU A 289 9.88 11.78 -31.28
CA LEU A 289 9.12 12.13 -32.47
C LEU A 289 9.29 13.60 -32.85
N GLU A 290 9.40 14.51 -31.90
CA GLU A 290 9.71 15.91 -32.13
C GLU A 290 11.09 16.07 -32.76
N LYS A 291 12.11 15.37 -32.25
CA LYS A 291 13.47 15.43 -32.80
C LYS A 291 13.59 14.85 -34.22
N THR A 292 12.80 13.84 -34.57
CA THR A 292 12.78 13.21 -35.89
C THR A 292 11.84 13.91 -36.85
N GLY A 293 11.06 14.89 -36.41
CA GLY A 293 10.05 15.59 -37.23
C GLY A 293 8.77 14.79 -37.45
N GLU A 294 8.63 13.60 -36.84
CA GLU A 294 7.47 12.74 -37.01
C GLU A 294 6.27 13.12 -36.12
N ILE A 295 6.46 14.05 -35.18
CA ILE A 295 5.45 14.45 -34.22
C ILE A 295 4.19 15.04 -34.88
N GLU A 296 4.32 15.63 -36.06
CA GLU A 296 3.21 16.21 -36.85
C GLU A 296 2.16 15.16 -37.22
N SER A 297 2.53 13.88 -37.30
CA SER A 297 1.58 12.77 -37.52
C SER A 297 0.57 12.56 -36.40
N LEU A 298 0.84 13.13 -35.22
CA LEU A 298 -0.04 13.08 -34.05
C LEU A 298 -0.86 14.36 -33.85
N ARG A 299 -0.74 15.36 -34.73
CA ARG A 299 -1.50 16.62 -34.63
C ARG A 299 -3.01 16.37 -34.60
N GLY A 300 -3.69 16.96 -33.63
CA GLY A 300 -5.14 16.79 -33.43
C GLY A 300 -5.53 15.39 -32.92
N ARG A 301 -4.57 14.58 -32.47
CA ARG A 301 -4.80 13.21 -31.99
C ARG A 301 -4.51 13.05 -30.51
N HIS A 302 -5.00 11.94 -29.97
CA HIS A 302 -4.88 11.55 -28.57
C HIS A 302 -3.78 10.50 -28.37
N VAL A 303 -2.98 10.71 -27.32
CA VAL A 303 -1.95 9.79 -26.84
C VAL A 303 -2.38 9.28 -25.49
N VAL A 304 -2.69 7.99 -25.39
CA VAL A 304 -3.21 7.37 -24.17
C VAL A 304 -2.12 6.61 -23.44
N PHE A 305 -2.03 6.82 -22.13
CA PHE A 305 -1.23 5.97 -21.23
C PHE A 305 -2.08 5.32 -20.15
N VAL A 306 -1.59 4.18 -19.65
CA VAL A 306 -2.30 3.38 -18.65
C VAL A 306 -1.90 3.80 -17.24
N CYS A 307 -2.88 3.99 -16.35
CA CYS A 307 -2.73 4.18 -14.91
C CYS A 307 -3.11 2.90 -14.15
N PRO A 308 -2.16 2.00 -13.88
CA PRO A 308 -2.47 0.64 -13.46
C PRO A 308 -3.08 0.51 -12.06
N ASP A 309 -2.71 1.35 -11.10
CA ASP A 309 -3.13 1.25 -9.70
C ASP A 309 -3.09 2.59 -8.96
N THR A 310 -3.41 2.54 -7.67
CA THR A 310 -3.39 3.70 -6.75
C THR A 310 -2.02 3.89 -6.10
N PRO A 311 -1.72 5.09 -5.53
CA PRO A 311 -0.45 5.35 -4.86
C PRO A 311 -0.36 4.73 -3.45
N PHE A 312 -1.48 4.28 -2.87
CA PHE A 312 -1.57 3.93 -1.46
C PHE A 312 -0.60 2.83 -1.00
N PRO A 313 -0.35 1.74 -1.75
CA PRO A 313 0.62 0.72 -1.35
C PRO A 313 2.09 1.18 -1.38
N TYR A 314 2.36 2.38 -1.92
CA TYR A 314 3.70 2.91 -2.18
C TYR A 314 4.00 4.22 -1.45
N VAL A 315 3.11 4.70 -0.58
CA VAL A 315 3.22 6.04 0.05
C VAL A 315 4.58 6.24 0.73
N ALA A 316 5.11 5.22 1.42
CA ALA A 316 6.41 5.29 2.08
C ALA A 316 7.59 5.37 1.09
N ASP A 317 7.43 4.85 -0.12
CA ASP A 317 8.50 4.82 -1.13
C ASP A 317 8.72 6.18 -1.78
N TYR A 318 7.69 7.04 -1.87
CA TYR A 318 7.82 8.35 -2.51
C TYR A 318 8.90 9.22 -1.86
N GLU A 319 8.92 9.30 -0.53
CA GLU A 319 9.95 10.07 0.17
C GLU A 319 11.33 9.44 0.05
N ARG A 320 11.42 8.11 0.11
CA ARG A 320 12.67 7.36 -0.08
C ARG A 320 13.28 7.64 -1.45
N VAL A 321 12.46 7.65 -2.52
CA VAL A 321 12.92 7.78 -3.91
C VAL A 321 13.21 9.24 -4.28
N LEU A 322 12.33 10.17 -3.92
CA LEU A 322 12.40 11.56 -4.35
C LEU A 322 13.16 12.47 -3.37
N GLY A 323 13.25 12.06 -2.11
CA GLY A 323 13.80 12.86 -1.01
C GLY A 323 12.78 13.82 -0.41
N SER A 324 12.97 14.14 0.88
CA SER A 324 12.04 14.94 1.70
C SER A 324 11.75 16.35 1.16
N LYS A 325 12.69 16.94 0.40
CA LYS A 325 12.53 18.28 -0.21
C LYS A 325 11.32 18.40 -1.16
N HIS A 326 10.81 17.29 -1.66
CA HIS A 326 9.63 17.25 -2.52
C HIS A 326 8.31 17.28 -1.78
N PHE A 327 8.34 17.21 -0.44
CA PHE A 327 7.15 17.10 0.41
C PHE A 327 7.04 18.28 1.36
N PRO A 328 5.81 18.76 1.64
CA PRO A 328 5.60 19.81 2.63
C PRO A 328 6.12 19.41 4.01
N VAL A 329 6.68 20.36 4.74
CA VAL A 329 7.12 20.14 6.11
C VAL A 329 5.88 19.94 7.00
N ILE A 330 5.92 18.95 7.88
CA ILE A 330 4.88 18.74 8.89
C ILE A 330 5.22 19.64 10.07
N GLU A 331 4.40 20.65 10.29
CA GLU A 331 4.51 21.51 11.47
C GLU A 331 4.22 20.72 12.75
N ASN A 332 4.87 21.09 13.84
CA ASN A 332 4.70 20.44 15.14
C ASN A 332 4.92 18.92 15.10
N VAL A 333 5.85 18.46 14.30
CA VAL A 333 6.16 17.01 14.12
C VAL A 333 6.47 16.31 15.45
N HIS A 334 6.96 17.06 16.46
CA HIS A 334 7.20 16.55 17.81
C HIS A 334 5.90 16.02 18.47
N LEU A 335 4.73 16.48 18.08
CA LEU A 335 3.45 15.95 18.55
C LEU A 335 3.17 14.53 17.99
N ARG A 336 3.77 14.17 16.87
CA ARG A 336 3.74 12.79 16.32
C ARG A 336 4.72 11.87 17.02
N ASN A 337 5.74 12.41 17.68
CA ASN A 337 6.65 11.67 18.54
C ASN A 337 6.00 11.21 19.85
N LYS A 338 4.65 11.23 19.90
CA LYS A 338 3.91 10.26 20.71
C LYS A 338 4.31 8.87 20.18
N GLU A 339 5.54 8.49 20.57
CA GLU A 339 6.07 7.15 20.47
C GLU A 339 5.73 6.43 19.14
N LYS A 340 6.59 6.52 18.14
CA LYS A 340 7.05 5.27 17.54
C LYS A 340 7.62 4.44 18.71
N VAL A 341 6.74 3.81 19.46
CA VAL A 341 7.11 2.64 20.22
C VAL A 341 7.73 1.74 19.15
N ASN A 342 9.04 1.66 19.14
CA ASN A 342 9.74 0.66 18.38
C ASN A 342 9.04 -0.64 18.73
N LYS A 343 8.34 -1.26 17.79
CA LYS A 343 7.74 -2.59 17.92
C LYS A 343 8.81 -3.65 18.27
N GLN A 344 10.05 -3.23 18.33
CA GLN A 344 11.19 -4.10 18.56
C GLN A 344 11.55 -4.31 20.03
N THR A 345 10.98 -3.61 21.03
CA THR A 345 11.27 -3.95 22.44
C THR A 345 10.24 -3.41 23.42
N ALA A 346 8.96 -3.77 23.29
CA ALA A 346 8.22 -4.00 24.52
C ALA A 346 8.76 -5.32 25.05
N PRO A 347 9.36 -5.37 26.25
CA PRO A 347 9.79 -6.65 26.79
C PRO A 347 8.55 -7.54 26.89
N ALA A 348 8.70 -8.78 26.48
CA ALA A 348 7.61 -9.75 26.45
C ALA A 348 6.94 -9.94 27.83
N PHE A 349 7.50 -9.40 28.89
CA PHE A 349 6.96 -9.48 30.25
C PHE A 349 7.51 -8.34 31.15
N VAL A 350 6.62 -7.47 31.63
CA VAL A 350 6.88 -6.58 32.76
C VAL A 350 5.91 -6.92 33.88
N PRO A 351 6.30 -6.78 35.18
CA PRO A 351 5.36 -6.95 36.27
C PRO A 351 4.20 -5.99 36.16
N GLU A 352 3.00 -6.52 36.20
CA GLU A 352 1.75 -5.77 36.10
C GLU A 352 0.97 -5.79 37.42
N ILE A 353 0.21 -4.72 37.65
CA ILE A 353 -0.71 -4.56 38.75
C ILE A 353 -2.04 -4.09 38.19
N SER A 354 -3.15 -4.63 38.72
CA SER A 354 -4.48 -4.22 38.24
C SER A 354 -4.90 -2.86 38.82
N VAL A 355 -5.83 -2.19 38.14
CA VAL A 355 -6.44 -0.96 38.67
C VAL A 355 -7.08 -1.12 40.01
N ASP A 356 -7.67 -2.30 40.30
CA ASP A 356 -8.28 -2.63 41.61
C ASP A 356 -7.23 -2.70 42.73
N THR A 357 -6.09 -3.30 42.44
CA THR A 357 -4.98 -3.36 43.36
C THR A 357 -4.41 -1.97 43.65
N VAL A 358 -4.29 -1.13 42.65
CA VAL A 358 -3.88 0.27 42.82
C VAL A 358 -4.90 1.01 43.68
N LEU A 359 -6.21 0.83 43.44
CA LEU A 359 -7.26 1.43 44.27
C LEU A 359 -7.15 0.96 45.74
N SER A 360 -6.88 -0.31 45.99
CA SER A 360 -6.75 -0.85 47.34
C SER A 360 -5.54 -0.26 48.08
N LEU A 361 -4.45 0.02 47.40
CA LEU A 361 -3.28 0.73 47.95
C LEU A 361 -3.66 2.17 48.40
N TYR A 362 -4.59 2.81 47.70
CA TYR A 362 -5.16 4.11 48.09
C TYR A 362 -6.06 4.03 49.32
N SER A 363 -6.96 3.06 49.32
CA SER A 363 -7.98 2.93 50.39
C SER A 363 -7.34 2.60 51.74
N SER A 364 -6.18 1.92 51.73
CA SER A 364 -5.43 1.63 52.96
C SER A 364 -4.73 2.86 53.56
N LYS A 365 -4.38 3.87 52.73
CA LYS A 365 -3.86 5.16 53.18
C LYS A 365 -4.89 6.01 53.94
N LEU A 366 -6.17 5.84 53.59
CA LEU A 366 -7.28 6.63 54.19
C LEU A 366 -7.79 6.03 55.53
N SER A 367 -7.44 4.79 55.84
CA SER A 367 -8.03 4.05 56.97
C SER A 367 -7.11 3.72 58.15
N SER A 368 -5.83 4.12 58.15
CA SER A 368 -4.92 3.81 59.26
C SER A 368 -3.98 4.94 59.63
N GLU A 369 -4.18 5.50 60.83
CA GLU A 369 -3.25 6.42 61.49
C GLU A 369 -1.90 5.78 61.92
N ASN A 370 -1.72 4.46 61.76
CA ASN A 370 -0.56 3.75 62.18
C ASN A 370 -0.32 2.45 61.41
N MET A 371 0.23 2.53 60.17
CA MET A 371 0.99 1.41 59.63
C MET A 371 1.93 1.87 58.49
N LYS A 372 3.21 1.69 58.69
CA LYS A 372 4.25 1.74 57.64
C LYS A 372 4.01 0.56 56.69
N ILE A 373 3.12 0.71 55.74
CA ILE A 373 3.01 -0.18 54.59
C ILE A 373 3.68 0.53 53.44
N ASN A 374 4.73 -0.07 52.89
CA ASN A 374 5.56 0.32 51.77
C ASN A 374 4.92 1.39 50.88
N ASP A 375 5.43 2.63 50.98
CA ASP A 375 5.00 3.80 50.22
C ASP A 375 5.25 3.56 48.73
N ALA A 376 4.29 2.96 48.02
CA ALA A 376 4.34 2.86 46.58
C ALA A 376 4.17 4.25 46.00
N LEU A 377 5.16 4.72 45.25
CA LEU A 377 5.11 5.99 44.51
C LEU A 377 4.34 5.79 43.20
N LEU A 378 3.29 6.55 42.98
CA LEU A 378 2.51 6.49 41.76
C LEU A 378 3.00 7.56 40.79
N ILE A 379 3.52 7.13 39.63
CA ILE A 379 4.09 8.01 38.63
C ILE A 379 3.28 7.94 37.34
N ASP A 380 2.65 9.06 36.98
CA ASP A 380 2.01 9.20 35.69
C ASP A 380 3.01 9.65 34.63
N VAL A 381 3.27 8.77 33.67
CA VAL A 381 4.27 9.03 32.60
C VAL A 381 3.66 9.63 31.33
N ARG A 382 2.44 10.16 31.43
CA ARG A 382 1.81 10.93 30.34
C ARG A 382 2.40 12.33 30.24
N GLU A 383 2.05 12.99 29.12
CA GLU A 383 2.42 14.40 28.94
C GLU A 383 1.67 15.32 29.93
N PRO A 384 2.25 16.49 30.30
CA PRO A 384 1.61 17.40 31.27
C PRO A 384 0.18 17.78 30.91
N GLY A 385 -0.14 17.98 29.63
CA GLY A 385 -1.50 18.27 29.19
C GLY A 385 -2.49 17.16 29.47
N GLU A 386 -2.08 15.89 29.27
CA GLU A 386 -2.93 14.71 29.59
C GLU A 386 -3.13 14.57 31.10
N PHE A 387 -2.08 14.84 31.87
CA PHE A 387 -2.13 14.79 33.34
C PHE A 387 -3.04 15.88 33.91
N ASN A 388 -2.93 17.10 33.38
CA ASN A 388 -3.73 18.25 33.84
C ASN A 388 -5.22 18.09 33.49
N ASP A 389 -5.56 17.40 32.40
CA ASP A 389 -6.96 17.11 32.06
C ASP A 389 -7.62 16.24 33.17
N HIS A 390 -6.97 15.15 33.53
CA HIS A 390 -7.35 14.31 34.67
C HIS A 390 -6.21 13.35 35.04
N HIS A 391 -6.06 13.06 36.31
CA HIS A 391 -5.06 12.11 36.82
C HIS A 391 -5.56 11.36 38.06
N LEU A 392 -4.85 10.28 38.41
CA LEU A 392 -5.12 9.54 39.64
C LEU A 392 -4.71 10.42 40.84
N PRO A 393 -5.46 10.41 41.95
CA PRO A 393 -5.04 11.10 43.16
C PRO A 393 -3.61 10.71 43.58
N ASP A 394 -2.89 11.60 44.23
CA ASP A 394 -1.50 11.46 44.70
C ASP A 394 -0.48 11.00 43.64
N SER A 395 -0.85 10.95 42.34
CA SER A 395 0.11 10.66 41.29
C SER A 395 0.99 11.88 40.98
N ILE A 396 2.24 11.62 40.69
CA ILE A 396 3.22 12.64 40.28
C ILE A 396 3.41 12.52 38.76
N ASN A 397 3.35 13.65 38.06
CA ASN A 397 3.63 13.62 36.63
C ASN A 397 5.13 13.66 36.35
N VAL A 398 5.62 12.61 35.71
CA VAL A 398 6.98 12.53 35.17
C VAL A 398 6.88 11.97 33.75
N PRO A 399 6.81 12.82 32.73
CA PRO A 399 6.75 12.36 31.33
C PRO A 399 7.81 11.31 31.04
N LEU A 400 7.45 10.31 30.23
CA LEU A 400 8.34 9.17 29.95
C LEU A 400 9.71 9.60 29.42
N THR A 401 9.76 10.70 28.66
CA THR A 401 10.99 11.30 28.14
C THR A 401 11.93 11.81 29.24
N ASN A 402 11.37 12.25 30.35
CA ASN A 402 12.13 12.81 31.48
C ASN A 402 12.47 11.75 32.54
N LEU A 403 11.88 10.57 32.43
CA LEU A 403 12.00 9.51 33.43
C LEU A 403 13.47 9.08 33.70
N PRO A 404 14.34 8.87 32.70
CA PRO A 404 15.73 8.49 32.96
C PRO A 404 16.51 9.52 33.80
N SER A 405 16.31 10.82 33.52
CA SER A 405 16.94 11.91 34.30
C SER A 405 16.34 11.98 35.69
N TRP A 406 15.04 11.86 35.82
CA TRP A 406 14.31 11.90 37.09
C TRP A 406 14.78 10.76 38.02
N ILE A 407 14.94 9.54 37.52
CA ILE A 407 15.45 8.40 38.32
C ILE A 407 16.85 8.67 38.82
N LYS A 408 17.77 9.19 37.99
CA LYS A 408 19.15 9.47 38.33
C LYS A 408 19.35 10.53 39.44
N THR A 409 18.36 11.40 39.62
CA THR A 409 18.42 12.45 40.66
C THR A 409 17.93 12.00 42.02
N ARG A 410 17.43 10.74 42.16
CA ARG A 410 16.90 10.19 43.40
C ARG A 410 17.95 9.32 44.10
N LYS A 411 17.93 9.36 45.42
CA LYS A 411 18.79 8.49 46.26
C LYS A 411 18.14 7.11 46.43
N ASP A 412 18.94 6.07 46.58
CA ASP A 412 18.47 4.66 46.58
C ASP A 412 17.38 4.35 47.64
N ASN A 413 17.29 5.11 48.73
CA ASN A 413 16.30 4.90 49.77
C ASN A 413 14.91 5.49 49.50
N ASP A 414 14.76 6.33 48.45
CA ASP A 414 13.49 7.02 48.11
C ASP A 414 12.63 6.22 47.11
N LEU A 415 13.09 5.05 46.65
CA LEU A 415 12.50 4.31 45.54
C LEU A 415 12.13 2.88 45.94
N ALA A 416 11.42 2.70 47.06
CA ALA A 416 11.09 1.37 47.59
C ALA A 416 10.16 0.56 46.61
N GLN A 417 9.19 1.23 46.02
CA GLN A 417 8.29 0.63 45.02
C GLN A 417 7.64 1.72 44.17
N ILE A 418 7.61 1.54 42.85
CA ILE A 418 6.98 2.48 41.92
C ILE A 418 5.90 1.79 41.11
N VAL A 419 4.75 2.43 40.98
CA VAL A 419 3.70 2.04 40.06
C VAL A 419 3.61 3.10 38.96
N PHE A 420 3.90 2.72 37.71
CA PHE A 420 3.77 3.59 36.58
C PHE A 420 2.38 3.52 35.97
N VAL A 421 1.86 4.70 35.62
CA VAL A 421 0.54 4.88 35.02
C VAL A 421 0.68 5.62 33.70
N CYS A 422 -0.11 5.21 32.70
CA CYS A 422 -0.34 5.99 31.50
C CYS A 422 -1.79 5.84 31.01
N ARG A 423 -2.09 6.21 29.78
CA ARG A 423 -3.46 6.14 29.25
C ARG A 423 -4.00 4.70 29.18
N SER A 424 -3.24 3.74 28.62
CA SER A 424 -3.68 2.37 28.33
C SER A 424 -2.74 1.26 28.79
N GLY A 425 -1.69 1.58 29.55
CA GLY A 425 -0.71 0.60 30.01
C GLY A 425 0.61 0.55 29.18
N ASN A 426 0.65 1.02 27.94
CA ASN A 426 1.81 0.84 27.05
C ASN A 426 3.04 1.69 27.44
N ARG A 427 2.86 2.99 27.69
CA ARG A 427 3.95 3.90 28.12
C ARG A 427 4.45 3.52 29.51
N SER A 428 3.56 3.16 30.41
CA SER A 428 3.89 2.71 31.75
C SER A 428 4.61 1.37 31.77
N ALA A 429 4.30 0.43 30.86
CA ALA A 429 5.07 -0.81 30.71
C ALA A 429 6.53 -0.53 30.31
N ARG A 430 6.75 0.42 29.40
CA ARG A 430 8.10 0.86 29.03
C ARG A 430 8.82 1.55 30.18
N ALA A 431 8.12 2.41 30.93
CA ALA A 431 8.67 3.04 32.14
C ALA A 431 9.10 1.99 33.18
N THR A 432 8.24 0.98 33.41
CA THR A 432 8.53 -0.16 34.27
C THR A 432 9.79 -0.91 33.84
N TYR A 433 9.92 -1.18 32.54
CA TYR A 433 11.12 -1.84 32.00
C TYR A 433 12.38 -1.02 32.25
N LEU A 434 12.37 0.26 31.90
CA LEU A 434 13.51 1.16 32.10
C LEU A 434 13.92 1.24 33.59
N ALA A 435 12.93 1.38 34.49
CA ALA A 435 13.19 1.43 35.92
C ALA A 435 13.81 0.13 36.43
N LYS A 436 13.31 -1.02 35.97
CA LYS A 436 13.88 -2.34 36.34
C LYS A 436 15.32 -2.54 35.85
N GLN A 437 15.65 -2.06 34.66
CA GLN A 437 17.05 -2.07 34.18
C GLN A 437 17.99 -1.24 35.06
N MET A 438 17.45 -0.28 35.80
CA MET A 438 18.16 0.55 36.77
C MET A 438 18.05 0.02 38.22
N GLY A 439 17.58 -1.21 38.42
CA GLY A 439 17.49 -1.86 39.73
C GLY A 439 16.28 -1.47 40.59
N ILE A 440 15.31 -0.71 40.03
CA ILE A 440 14.15 -0.21 40.78
C ILE A 440 13.01 -1.25 40.79
N ASN A 441 12.36 -1.43 41.93
CA ASN A 441 11.19 -2.26 42.05
C ASN A 441 9.97 -1.52 41.48
N ALA A 442 9.58 -1.86 40.25
CA ALA A 442 8.56 -1.13 39.48
C ALA A 442 7.51 -2.04 38.86
N TYR A 443 6.29 -1.52 38.74
CA TYR A 443 5.11 -2.19 38.21
C TYR A 443 4.39 -1.31 37.18
N ASN A 444 3.80 -1.95 36.18
CA ASN A 444 2.91 -1.32 35.21
C ASN A 444 1.45 -1.43 35.67
N MET A 445 0.72 -0.33 35.79
CA MET A 445 -0.73 -0.38 35.97
C MET A 445 -1.39 -0.76 34.64
N ASN A 446 -1.84 -2.00 34.54
CA ASN A 446 -2.52 -2.53 33.35
C ASN A 446 -3.85 -1.79 33.13
N GLY A 447 -4.22 -1.54 31.85
CA GLY A 447 -5.41 -0.80 31.45
C GLY A 447 -5.33 0.72 31.62
N GLY A 448 -4.39 1.23 32.43
CA GLY A 448 -4.11 2.66 32.58
C GLY A 448 -5.30 3.51 33.03
N THR A 449 -5.25 4.82 32.73
CA THR A 449 -6.33 5.77 33.10
C THR A 449 -7.64 5.49 32.36
N VAL A 450 -7.62 4.77 31.25
CA VAL A 450 -8.83 4.37 30.50
C VAL A 450 -9.64 3.38 31.35
N GLU A 451 -9.02 2.31 31.81
CA GLU A 451 -9.71 1.30 32.64
C GLU A 451 -10.10 1.87 34.01
N TRP A 452 -9.22 2.67 34.62
CA TRP A 452 -9.50 3.40 35.85
C TRP A 452 -10.77 4.25 35.72
N SER A 453 -10.90 5.00 34.63
CA SER A 453 -12.08 5.84 34.36
C SER A 453 -13.33 5.02 34.04
N ALA A 454 -13.19 3.91 33.33
CA ALA A 454 -14.32 3.00 33.02
C ALA A 454 -14.95 2.38 34.26
N ARG A 455 -14.15 2.19 35.33
CA ARG A 455 -14.62 1.71 36.63
C ARG A 455 -15.14 2.80 37.56
N ASN A 456 -15.16 4.06 37.07
CA ASN A 456 -15.58 5.24 37.87
C ASN A 456 -14.75 5.46 39.15
N TYR A 457 -13.46 5.10 39.12
CA TYR A 457 -12.58 5.31 40.27
C TYR A 457 -12.20 6.79 40.43
N PRO A 458 -11.80 7.23 41.68
CA PRO A 458 -11.50 8.62 41.99
C PRO A 458 -10.43 9.19 41.07
N ARG A 459 -10.65 10.41 40.56
CA ARG A 459 -9.71 11.16 39.72
C ARG A 459 -9.74 12.64 40.04
N ILE A 460 -8.61 13.30 39.90
CA ILE A 460 -8.48 14.74 40.03
C ILE A 460 -8.60 15.33 38.62
N LYS A 461 -9.44 16.36 38.47
CA LYS A 461 -9.52 17.22 37.28
C LYS A 461 -8.96 18.58 37.66
N SER A 462 -7.98 19.09 36.92
CA SER A 462 -7.53 20.47 37.09
C SER A 462 -8.62 21.41 36.58
N THR A 463 -9.14 22.24 37.46
CA THR A 463 -10.09 23.29 37.10
C THR A 463 -9.28 24.40 36.46
N TYR A 464 -9.23 24.50 35.14
CA TYR A 464 -8.78 25.72 34.49
C TYR A 464 -9.85 26.80 34.73
N CYS A 465 -9.56 27.78 35.58
CA CYS A 465 -10.25 29.05 35.53
C CYS A 465 -9.96 29.71 34.17
N ILE A 466 -10.92 29.68 33.27
CA ILE A 466 -10.89 30.53 32.09
C ILE A 466 -11.10 31.96 32.61
N VAL A 467 -10.01 32.68 32.82
CA VAL A 467 -10.07 34.13 32.94
C VAL A 467 -10.45 34.64 31.56
N ARG A 468 -11.68 35.14 31.45
CA ARG A 468 -12.20 35.84 30.28
C ARG A 468 -11.54 37.22 30.12
#